data_169dc4607344775922971d758839309d
#
_entry.id   169dc4607344775922971d758839309d
#
_cell.length_a   1.000
_cell.length_b   1.000
_cell.length_c   1.000
_cell.angle_alpha   90.00
_cell.angle_beta   90.00
_cell.angle_gamma   90.00
#
_symmetry.space_group_name_H-M   'P 1'
#
loop_
_entity.id
_entity.type
_entity.pdbx_description
1 polymer ?
#
loop_
_entity_poly.entity_id
_entity_poly.type
_entity_poly.pdbx_seq_one_letter_code
_entity_poly.pdbx_strand_id
1 'polypeptide(L)'
;MSLMSTELLQDTMDFLSACLKEGKPDAAVRLELLARGFEDKLTELYEQFQRSECSFGYMAEQLGITPWDLYTLLERRGLRTTNL
;
A
#
# COMPACT_ATOMS: atom_id res chain seq x y z
N MET A 1 -4.45 3.72 -17.03
CA MET A 1 -4.60 2.49 -16.27
C MET A 1 -3.25 1.94 -15.88
N SER A 2 -3.10 1.73 -14.61
CA SER A 2 -1.83 1.22 -14.07
C SER A 2 -1.83 -0.30 -14.11
N LEU A 3 -0.85 -0.88 -14.80
CA LEU A 3 -0.65 -2.32 -14.78
C LEU A 3 0.37 -2.63 -13.68
N MET A 4 -0.06 -3.39 -12.69
CA MET A 4 0.82 -3.76 -11.61
C MET A 4 1.81 -4.82 -12.13
N SER A 5 3.09 -4.55 -12.03
CA SER A 5 4.11 -5.51 -12.43
C SER A 5 4.15 -6.68 -11.44
N THR A 6 4.68 -7.82 -11.88
CA THR A 6 4.81 -8.97 -11.01
C THR A 6 5.69 -8.66 -9.80
N GLU A 7 6.76 -7.89 -10.01
CA GLU A 7 7.65 -7.50 -8.91
C GLU A 7 6.94 -6.61 -7.91
N LEU A 8 6.17 -5.63 -8.38
CA LEU A 8 5.43 -4.74 -7.50
C LEU A 8 4.36 -5.51 -6.73
N LEU A 9 3.66 -6.42 -7.40
CA LEU A 9 2.66 -7.24 -6.75
C LEU A 9 3.29 -8.09 -5.65
N GLN A 10 4.43 -8.73 -5.94
CA GLN A 10 5.11 -9.56 -4.96
C GLN A 10 5.59 -8.74 -3.77
N ASP A 11 6.13 -7.54 -4.02
CA ASP A 11 6.56 -6.66 -2.94
C ASP A 11 5.39 -6.26 -2.05
N THR A 12 4.24 -5.95 -2.65
CA THR A 12 3.05 -5.59 -1.90
C THR A 12 2.54 -6.78 -1.09
N MET A 13 2.56 -7.98 -1.67
CA MET A 13 2.16 -9.18 -0.96
C MET A 13 3.06 -9.45 0.24
N ASP A 14 4.37 -9.29 0.07
CA ASP A 14 5.33 -9.47 1.16
C ASP A 14 5.08 -8.44 2.27
N PHE A 15 4.84 -7.19 1.89
CA PHE A 15 4.54 -6.12 2.84
C PHE A 15 3.27 -6.43 3.65
N LEU A 16 2.19 -6.79 2.95
CA LEU A 16 0.92 -7.09 3.60
C LEU A 16 1.02 -8.32 4.48
N SER A 17 1.77 -9.34 4.03
CA SER A 17 1.98 -10.54 4.81
C SER A 17 2.68 -10.21 6.13
N ALA A 18 3.68 -9.33 6.09
CA ALA A 18 4.39 -8.91 7.30
C ALA A 18 3.46 -8.15 8.24
N CYS A 19 2.59 -7.30 7.69
CA CYS A 19 1.66 -6.51 8.50
C CYS A 19 0.57 -7.38 9.12
N LEU A 20 0.06 -8.36 8.38
CA LEU A 20 -1.04 -9.20 8.81
C LEU A 20 -0.58 -10.43 9.59
N LYS A 21 0.68 -10.80 9.44
CA LYS A 21 1.26 -11.98 10.09
C LYS A 21 0.48 -13.26 9.81
N GLU A 22 -0.02 -13.39 8.59
CA GLU A 22 -0.74 -14.59 8.19
C GLU A 22 0.20 -15.63 7.63
N GLY A 23 0.03 -16.89 8.12
CA GLY A 23 0.86 -17.99 7.68
C GLY A 23 0.07 -19.18 7.12
N LYS A 24 -1.20 -18.98 6.78
CA LYS A 24 -2.03 -20.06 6.26
C LYS A 24 -1.81 -20.30 4.77
N PRO A 25 -1.78 -21.57 4.31
CA PRO A 25 -1.56 -21.86 2.90
C PRO A 25 -2.56 -21.20 1.97
N ASP A 26 -3.83 -21.11 2.37
CA ASP A 26 -4.87 -20.48 1.55
C ASP A 26 -4.74 -18.98 1.48
N ALA A 27 -3.90 -18.39 2.31
CA ALA A 27 -3.75 -16.96 2.39
C ALA A 27 -3.15 -16.37 1.12
N ALA A 28 -2.44 -17.18 0.33
CA ALA A 28 -1.75 -16.68 -0.86
C ALA A 28 -2.72 -16.04 -1.86
N VAL A 29 -3.84 -16.71 -2.16
CA VAL A 29 -4.82 -16.18 -3.12
C VAL A 29 -5.49 -14.94 -2.55
N ARG A 30 -5.90 -14.99 -1.28
CA ARG A 30 -6.52 -13.84 -0.63
C ARG A 30 -5.55 -12.67 -0.54
N LEU A 31 -4.28 -12.96 -0.26
CA LEU A 31 -3.26 -11.93 -0.17
C LEU A 31 -3.03 -11.27 -1.54
N GLU A 32 -3.08 -12.06 -2.61
CA GLU A 32 -2.95 -11.50 -3.96
C GLU A 32 -4.09 -10.54 -4.27
N LEU A 33 -5.32 -10.92 -3.95
CA LEU A 33 -6.48 -10.05 -4.16
C LEU A 33 -6.38 -8.78 -3.31
N LEU A 34 -5.96 -8.94 -2.06
CA LEU A 34 -5.75 -7.79 -1.17
C LEU A 34 -4.67 -6.87 -1.70
N ALA A 35 -3.58 -7.45 -2.24
CA ALA A 35 -2.48 -6.65 -2.78
C ALA A 35 -2.94 -5.81 -3.96
N ARG A 36 -3.77 -6.37 -4.85
CA ARG A 36 -4.29 -5.63 -5.99
C ARG A 36 -5.19 -4.49 -5.54
N GLY A 37 -6.13 -4.76 -4.62
CA GLY A 37 -6.99 -3.74 -4.07
C GLY A 37 -6.24 -2.69 -3.28
N PHE A 38 -5.21 -3.11 -2.55
CA PHE A 38 -4.35 -2.20 -1.80
C PHE A 38 -3.65 -1.22 -2.75
N GLU A 39 -3.09 -1.73 -3.86
CA GLU A 39 -2.39 -0.87 -4.82
C GLU A 39 -3.32 0.15 -5.46
N ASP A 40 -4.52 -0.27 -5.84
CA ASP A 40 -5.50 0.66 -6.41
C ASP A 40 -5.85 1.75 -5.42
N LYS A 41 -6.11 1.37 -4.16
CA LYS A 41 -6.47 2.32 -3.13
C LYS A 41 -5.30 3.24 -2.79
N LEU A 42 -4.10 2.69 -2.73
CA LEU A 42 -2.90 3.48 -2.45
C LEU A 42 -2.70 4.53 -3.54
N THR A 43 -2.84 4.16 -4.81
CA THR A 43 -2.68 5.09 -5.91
C THR A 43 -3.67 6.24 -5.81
N GLU A 44 -4.94 5.91 -5.58
CA GLU A 44 -5.99 6.91 -5.44
C GLU A 44 -5.71 7.87 -4.29
N LEU A 45 -5.40 7.32 -3.12
CA LEU A 45 -5.14 8.13 -1.93
C LEU A 45 -3.87 8.95 -2.07
N TYR A 46 -2.84 8.38 -2.70
CA TYR A 46 -1.58 9.09 -2.87
C TYR A 46 -1.77 10.29 -3.78
N GLU A 47 -2.56 10.17 -4.83
CA GLU A 47 -2.87 11.31 -5.70
C GLU A 47 -3.61 12.40 -4.92
N GLN A 48 -4.57 12.01 -4.08
CA GLN A 48 -5.28 12.96 -3.22
C GLN A 48 -4.32 13.64 -2.25
N PHE A 49 -3.41 12.87 -1.68
CA PHE A 49 -2.41 13.41 -0.75
C PHE A 49 -1.52 14.43 -1.45
N GLN A 50 -1.06 14.14 -2.66
CA GLN A 50 -0.20 15.06 -3.41
C GLN A 50 -0.93 16.33 -3.79
N ARG A 51 -2.24 16.27 -3.94
CA ARG A 51 -3.07 17.45 -4.21
C ARG A 51 -3.56 18.14 -2.94
N SER A 52 -3.06 17.71 -1.79
CA SER A 52 -3.45 18.24 -0.47
C SER A 52 -4.93 18.04 -0.17
N GLU A 53 -5.53 17.00 -0.75
CA GLU A 53 -6.94 16.69 -0.52
C GLU A 53 -7.15 15.78 0.69
N CYS A 54 -6.10 15.13 1.17
CA CYS A 54 -6.16 14.34 2.38
C CYS A 54 -4.81 14.38 3.11
N SER A 55 -4.84 14.02 4.38
CA SER A 55 -3.62 13.98 5.19
C SER A 55 -2.94 12.62 5.08
N PHE A 56 -1.68 12.57 5.50
CA PHE A 56 -0.92 11.33 5.54
C PHE A 56 -1.58 10.33 6.49
N GLY A 57 -2.02 10.81 7.66
CA GLY A 57 -2.70 9.95 8.63
C GLY A 57 -4.00 9.38 8.10
N TYR A 58 -4.77 10.20 7.38
CA TYR A 58 -6.00 9.73 6.76
C TYR A 58 -5.71 8.62 5.75
N MET A 59 -4.66 8.82 4.93
CA MET A 59 -4.27 7.83 3.93
C MET A 59 -3.93 6.49 4.59
N ALA A 60 -3.13 6.54 5.66
CA ALA A 60 -2.77 5.33 6.40
C ALA A 60 -4.00 4.65 6.99
N GLU A 61 -4.91 5.43 7.56
CA GLU A 61 -6.14 4.91 8.16
C GLU A 61 -6.99 4.18 7.12
N GLN A 62 -7.15 4.79 5.95
CA GLN A 62 -7.95 4.19 4.88
C GLN A 62 -7.31 2.92 4.34
N LEU A 63 -5.99 2.81 4.41
CA LEU A 63 -5.28 1.62 3.98
C LEU A 63 -5.21 0.54 5.07
N GLY A 64 -5.64 0.88 6.29
CA GLY A 64 -5.61 -0.08 7.40
C GLY A 64 -4.22 -0.35 7.94
N ILE A 65 -3.30 0.59 7.77
CA ILE A 65 -1.93 0.45 8.25
C ILE A 65 -1.57 1.66 9.10
N THR A 66 -0.46 1.55 9.83
CA THR A 66 -0.01 2.69 10.63
C THR A 66 0.67 3.72 9.73
N PRO A 67 0.72 5.00 10.14
CA PRO A 67 1.47 6.00 9.38
C PRO A 67 2.94 5.61 9.21
N TRP A 68 3.52 4.94 10.18
CA TRP A 68 4.90 4.48 10.11
C TRP A 68 5.08 3.45 8.99
N ASP A 69 4.15 2.49 8.90
CA ASP A 69 4.18 1.48 7.85
C ASP A 69 4.03 2.13 6.48
N LEU A 70 3.14 3.12 6.37
CA LEU A 70 2.95 3.83 5.12
C LEU A 70 4.21 4.59 4.73
N TYR A 71 4.85 5.26 5.68
CA TYR A 71 6.09 5.97 5.43
C TYR A 71 7.16 5.02 4.87
N THR A 72 7.33 3.87 5.54
CA THR A 72 8.30 2.88 5.11
C THR A 72 8.01 2.37 3.70
N LEU A 73 6.73 2.11 3.41
CA LEU A 73 6.32 1.62 2.10
C LEU A 73 6.65 2.63 1.00
N LEU A 74 6.31 3.90 1.22
CA LEU A 74 6.57 4.93 0.22
C LEU A 74 8.07 5.14 0.01
N GLU A 75 8.85 5.10 1.09
CA GLU A 75 10.30 5.22 0.98
C GLU A 75 10.90 4.09 0.17
N ARG A 76 10.45 2.88 0.39
CA ARG A 76 10.94 1.72 -0.35
C ARG A 76 10.66 1.83 -1.84
N ARG A 77 9.61 2.55 -2.21
CA ARG A 77 9.24 2.76 -3.61
C ARG A 77 9.83 4.02 -4.21
N GLY A 78 10.58 4.78 -3.42
CA GLY A 78 11.15 6.04 -3.88
C GLY A 78 10.11 7.12 -4.10
N LEU A 79 8.96 7.02 -3.44
CA LEU A 79 7.90 8.01 -3.55
C LEU A 79 8.03 9.05 -2.46
N ARG A 80 7.53 10.26 -2.75
CA ARG A 80 7.58 11.35 -1.78
C ARG A 80 6.66 11.05 -0.61
N THR A 81 7.16 11.34 0.59
CA THR A 81 6.38 11.17 1.82
C THR A 81 5.77 12.49 2.28
N THR A 82 5.93 13.54 1.52
CA THR A 82 5.34 14.85 1.78
C THR A 82 4.56 15.31 0.56
N ASN A 83 3.66 16.27 0.76
CA ASN A 83 2.90 16.87 -0.33
C ASN A 83 3.34 18.29 -0.64
N LEU A 84 4.56 18.60 -0.28
CA LEU A 84 5.16 19.92 -0.53
C LEU A 84 5.89 19.94 -1.87
#